data_a52e6736e2c0821c48ee67ca2fe127c3
#
_entry.id   a52e6736e2c0821c48ee67ca2fe127c3
#
_cell.length_a   1.000
_cell.length_b   1.000
_cell.length_c   1.000
_cell.angle_alpha   90.00
_cell.angle_beta   90.00
_cell.angle_gamma   90.00
#
_symmetry.space_group_name_H-M   'P 1'
#
loop_
_entity.id
_entity.type
_entity.pdbx_description
1 polymer ?
#
loop_
_entity_poly.entity_id
_entity_poly.type
_entity_poly.pdbx_seq_one_letter_code
_entity_poly.pdbx_strand_id
1 'polypeptide(L)'
;VHGLYKSPYNKASMQSKRQRTTCPHSIQLLTLLAGLCLLASCSRQATLYTPDQPPEDSITLVAVGDIMLGGTAEEIMLKNGYDYPFKHTRHLLSNADIVIGNLEGPLTSSETPQISDKQYLFRSPPQAVSPALRRAGFNAMNLANNHILDYGMNGMNETIQFLDQFGITSVGAGQNLSEARAGRIIRTAHGDVALLGYSLTFPEAFWATGTRPGTAFGHRKQIVEDIQRLSQQADYVVVSFHWGREKSETLRPYQPRLARAAIDAGADIVLGHHPHILQAIEAYKHGLIIYSLGNYVFGSYSQDARNSVVARIYLHNGSFYSAELTPINVLNTQVVFQPAPLKEEAAAGVIQHINQLSASRNTRLQLYKHRGYLHSRSNKIQSMSPEH
;
A
#
# COMPACT_ATOMS: atom_id res chain seq x y z
N VAL A 1 8.81 -5.07 51.41
CA VAL A 1 9.69 -6.07 51.99
C VAL A 1 10.87 -6.27 51.12
N HIS A 2 12.04 -5.93 51.65
CA HIS A 2 13.37 -5.91 51.05
C HIS A 2 13.87 -7.29 50.60
N GLY A 3 14.76 -7.31 49.64
CA GLY A 3 15.62 -8.45 49.29
C GLY A 3 16.66 -8.11 48.24
N LEU A 4 17.76 -7.50 48.70
CA LEU A 4 19.03 -7.29 47.98
C LEU A 4 19.74 -8.63 47.73
N TYR A 5 20.35 -8.83 46.55
CA TYR A 5 21.51 -9.73 46.41
C TYR A 5 22.63 -9.10 45.58
N LYS A 6 23.82 -9.16 46.20
CA LYS A 6 25.09 -8.58 45.73
C LYS A 6 25.84 -9.57 44.80
N SER A 7 26.61 -8.97 43.92
CA SER A 7 27.73 -9.55 43.18
C SER A 7 28.85 -10.11 44.04
N PRO A 8 29.70 -11.03 43.55
CA PRO A 8 31.14 -10.77 43.75
C PRO A 8 32.01 -10.86 42.49
N TYR A 9 32.91 -9.91 42.44
CA TYR A 9 34.15 -9.85 41.68
C TYR A 9 35.06 -11.06 41.94
N ASN A 10 35.88 -11.46 40.95
CA ASN A 10 37.23 -11.89 41.21
C ASN A 10 38.17 -11.49 40.05
N LYS A 11 39.22 -10.75 40.41
CA LYS A 11 40.41 -10.43 39.63
C LYS A 11 41.42 -11.53 39.82
N ALA A 12 42.15 -11.92 38.80
CA ALA A 12 43.49 -12.48 38.93
C ALA A 12 44.34 -12.01 37.74
N SER A 13 45.46 -11.37 38.11
CA SER A 13 46.61 -10.93 37.33
C SER A 13 47.64 -12.06 37.23
N MET A 14 48.44 -12.07 36.15
CA MET A 14 49.90 -12.35 36.19
C MET A 14 50.45 -12.33 34.75
N GLN A 15 51.27 -11.34 34.45
CA GLN A 15 52.74 -11.25 34.27
C GLN A 15 53.36 -12.16 33.20
N SER A 16 53.81 -11.50 32.14
CA SER A 16 55.19 -11.36 31.63
C SER A 16 56.08 -12.59 31.49
N LYS A 17 56.56 -12.87 30.29
CA LYS A 17 57.96 -13.15 30.02
C LYS A 17 58.36 -12.85 28.54
N ARG A 18 59.32 -11.89 28.42
CA ARG A 18 60.12 -11.66 27.20
C ARG A 18 61.16 -12.76 27.07
N GLN A 19 61.36 -13.26 25.87
CA GLN A 19 62.69 -13.78 25.48
C GLN A 19 63.04 -13.26 24.07
N ARG A 20 64.18 -12.57 24.03
CA ARG A 20 64.93 -12.20 22.82
C ARG A 20 65.83 -13.37 22.46
N THR A 21 65.96 -13.68 21.19
CA THR A 21 67.17 -14.28 20.63
C THR A 21 67.44 -13.73 19.22
N THR A 22 68.71 -13.52 19.00
CA THR A 22 69.43 -12.78 18.00
C THR A 22 69.61 -13.52 16.66
N CYS A 23 69.77 -12.70 15.59
CA CYS A 23 70.22 -13.06 14.21
C CYS A 23 71.48 -13.99 14.12
N PRO A 24 71.75 -14.62 12.94
CA PRO A 24 72.65 -13.90 12.01
C PRO A 24 72.25 -13.98 10.50
N HIS A 25 72.88 -13.04 9.80
CA HIS A 25 72.91 -12.79 8.38
C HIS A 25 73.32 -14.00 7.50
N SER A 26 72.71 -14.13 6.34
CA SER A 26 73.32 -14.55 5.13
C SER A 26 72.67 -13.90 3.91
N ILE A 27 73.52 -13.19 3.21
CA ILE A 27 73.29 -12.56 1.93
C ILE A 27 73.17 -13.61 0.85
N GLN A 28 72.14 -13.68 0.08
CA GLN A 28 72.19 -14.16 -1.29
C GLN A 28 71.31 -13.33 -2.22
N LEU A 29 72.00 -12.72 -3.13
CA LEU A 29 71.57 -11.97 -4.28
C LEU A 29 71.06 -12.94 -5.33
N LEU A 30 69.78 -12.89 -5.75
CA LEU A 30 69.36 -13.44 -7.05
C LEU A 30 68.11 -12.70 -7.59
N THR A 31 68.39 -11.99 -8.65
CA THR A 31 67.61 -11.73 -9.88
C THR A 31 66.12 -11.37 -9.78
N LEU A 32 65.87 -10.12 -10.14
CA LEU A 32 64.61 -9.60 -10.64
C LEU A 32 64.05 -10.46 -11.80
N LEU A 33 62.83 -10.98 -11.61
CA LEU A 33 61.93 -11.24 -12.73
C LEU A 33 60.63 -10.56 -12.39
N ALA A 34 60.38 -9.48 -13.15
CA ALA A 34 59.15 -8.72 -13.11
C ALA A 34 57.98 -9.56 -13.59
N GLY A 35 57.24 -10.14 -12.65
CA GLY A 35 55.93 -10.69 -12.87
C GLY A 35 54.89 -9.60 -12.65
N LEU A 36 54.56 -8.87 -13.71
CA LEU A 36 53.42 -7.95 -13.73
C LEU A 36 52.14 -8.79 -13.73
N CYS A 37 51.73 -9.26 -12.57
CA CYS A 37 50.36 -9.73 -12.40
C CYS A 37 49.41 -8.51 -12.54
N LEU A 38 48.90 -8.30 -13.75
CA LEU A 38 47.72 -7.53 -14.01
C LEU A 38 46.57 -8.14 -13.20
N LEU A 39 46.40 -7.67 -11.98
CA LEU A 39 45.11 -7.76 -11.28
C LEU A 39 44.13 -6.95 -12.11
N ALA A 40 43.57 -7.59 -13.15
CA ALA A 40 42.33 -7.13 -13.76
C ALA A 40 41.27 -7.18 -12.65
N SER A 41 41.22 -6.10 -11.86
CA SER A 41 40.12 -5.79 -10.99
C SER A 41 38.89 -5.63 -11.89
N CYS A 42 38.15 -6.73 -12.12
CA CYS A 42 36.81 -6.66 -12.62
C CYS A 42 35.99 -5.88 -11.60
N SER A 43 36.12 -4.55 -11.63
CA SER A 43 35.10 -3.69 -11.10
C SER A 43 33.88 -3.93 -11.98
N ARG A 44 32.99 -4.86 -11.57
CA ARG A 44 31.62 -4.84 -12.04
C ARG A 44 31.12 -3.43 -11.69
N GLN A 45 31.15 -2.54 -12.66
CA GLN A 45 30.36 -1.31 -12.58
C GLN A 45 28.94 -1.82 -12.29
N ALA A 46 28.48 -1.62 -11.06
CA ALA A 46 27.07 -1.79 -10.75
C ALA A 46 26.34 -0.84 -11.68
N THR A 47 25.74 -1.38 -12.74
CA THR A 47 24.84 -0.60 -13.60
C THR A 47 23.79 -0.02 -12.68
N LEU A 48 23.81 1.31 -12.55
CA LEU A 48 22.82 2.03 -11.76
C LEU A 48 21.46 1.70 -12.35
N TYR A 49 20.61 1.05 -11.55
CA TYR A 49 19.25 0.74 -11.97
C TYR A 49 18.54 2.04 -12.36
N THR A 50 17.99 2.08 -13.55
CA THR A 50 17.10 3.15 -14.02
C THR A 50 15.79 2.46 -14.37
N PRO A 51 14.65 2.90 -13.80
CA PRO A 51 13.36 2.28 -14.14
C PRO A 51 13.00 2.55 -15.58
N ASP A 52 12.48 1.52 -16.26
CA ASP A 52 11.92 1.64 -17.59
C ASP A 52 10.70 2.55 -17.54
N GLN A 53 10.54 3.40 -18.57
CA GLN A 53 9.32 4.19 -18.69
C GLN A 53 8.17 3.27 -19.13
N PRO A 54 6.97 3.45 -18.56
CA PRO A 54 5.81 2.71 -19.04
C PRO A 54 5.46 3.13 -20.47
N PRO A 55 4.87 2.23 -21.28
CA PRO A 55 4.33 2.59 -22.59
C PRO A 55 3.33 3.75 -22.52
N GLU A 56 3.31 4.62 -23.53
CA GLU A 56 2.45 5.82 -23.55
C GLU A 56 0.95 5.50 -23.49
N ASP A 57 0.54 4.34 -23.99
CA ASP A 57 -0.82 3.83 -23.99
C ASP A 57 -1.16 3.01 -22.73
N SER A 58 -0.32 3.07 -21.69
CA SER A 58 -0.63 2.42 -20.40
C SER A 58 -1.71 3.17 -19.64
N ILE A 59 -2.63 2.43 -19.02
CA ILE A 59 -3.53 2.99 -18.01
C ILE A 59 -2.73 3.24 -16.74
N THR A 60 -2.85 4.45 -16.20
CA THR A 60 -2.23 4.84 -14.93
C THR A 60 -3.25 4.79 -13.81
N LEU A 61 -3.09 3.85 -12.89
CA LEU A 61 -3.84 3.74 -11.64
C LEU A 61 -2.99 4.24 -10.48
N VAL A 62 -3.49 5.22 -9.72
CA VAL A 62 -2.86 5.63 -8.44
C VAL A 62 -3.71 5.13 -7.29
N ALA A 63 -3.10 4.37 -6.39
CA ALA A 63 -3.74 3.85 -5.20
C ALA A 63 -3.11 4.44 -3.93
N VAL A 64 -3.95 4.82 -2.97
CA VAL A 64 -3.56 5.25 -1.64
C VAL A 64 -4.24 4.40 -0.57
N GLY A 65 -3.77 4.49 0.67
CA GLY A 65 -4.32 3.75 1.82
C GLY A 65 -5.63 4.31 2.36
N ASP A 66 -5.84 4.16 3.67
CA ASP A 66 -7.08 4.49 4.35
C ASP A 66 -7.24 6.01 4.52
N ILE A 67 -8.45 6.50 4.22
CA ILE A 67 -8.84 7.91 4.25
C ILE A 67 -9.97 8.10 5.25
N MET A 68 -9.75 8.94 6.26
CA MET A 68 -10.75 9.38 7.23
C MET A 68 -10.50 10.85 7.55
N LEU A 69 -11.44 11.74 7.16
CA LEU A 69 -11.30 13.20 7.24
C LEU A 69 -12.15 13.81 8.39
N GLY A 70 -12.77 12.98 9.18
CA GLY A 70 -13.54 13.35 10.37
C GLY A 70 -12.85 12.99 11.68
N GLY A 71 -13.63 12.87 12.77
CA GLY A 71 -13.12 12.51 14.07
C GLY A 71 -12.00 13.44 14.55
N THR A 72 -10.84 12.91 14.91
CA THR A 72 -9.70 13.72 15.39
C THR A 72 -9.10 14.66 14.33
N ALA A 73 -9.40 14.45 13.05
CA ALA A 73 -8.99 15.35 11.97
C ALA A 73 -9.91 16.57 11.81
N GLU A 74 -11.14 16.51 12.30
CA GLU A 74 -12.19 17.47 12.00
C GLU A 74 -11.81 18.91 12.40
N GLU A 75 -11.26 19.12 13.59
CA GLU A 75 -10.82 20.45 14.05
C GLU A 75 -9.76 21.06 13.11
N ILE A 76 -8.81 20.24 12.68
CA ILE A 76 -7.75 20.67 11.75
C ILE A 76 -8.33 21.02 10.38
N MET A 77 -9.29 20.22 9.90
CA MET A 77 -9.98 20.46 8.62
C MET A 77 -10.84 21.72 8.66
N LEU A 78 -11.57 21.94 9.75
CA LEU A 78 -12.37 23.16 9.93
C LEU A 78 -11.51 24.43 9.94
N LYS A 79 -10.32 24.36 10.55
CA LYS A 79 -9.40 25.49 10.62
C LYS A 79 -8.68 25.78 9.30
N ASN A 80 -8.29 24.74 8.55
CA ASN A 80 -7.39 24.87 7.39
C ASN A 80 -8.07 24.58 6.06
N GLY A 81 -9.33 24.08 6.08
CA GLY A 81 -10.08 23.64 4.91
C GLY A 81 -9.80 22.20 4.52
N TYR A 82 -10.71 21.59 3.78
CA TYR A 82 -10.65 20.16 3.42
C TYR A 82 -9.69 19.84 2.26
N ASP A 83 -9.11 20.84 1.60
CA ASP A 83 -7.99 20.66 0.67
C ASP A 83 -6.62 20.52 1.37
N TYR A 84 -6.56 20.92 2.64
CA TYR A 84 -5.35 20.93 3.45
C TYR A 84 -4.59 19.61 3.48
N PRO A 85 -5.22 18.44 3.67
CA PRO A 85 -4.53 17.16 3.76
C PRO A 85 -3.75 16.79 2.49
N PHE A 86 -4.23 17.24 1.33
CA PHE A 86 -3.69 16.81 0.03
C PHE A 86 -2.55 17.68 -0.49
N LYS A 87 -2.23 18.79 0.20
CA LYS A 87 -1.31 19.83 -0.28
C LYS A 87 0.05 19.28 -0.72
N HIS A 88 0.64 18.38 0.05
CA HIS A 88 1.98 17.88 -0.22
C HIS A 88 2.00 16.63 -1.10
N THR A 89 0.85 15.99 -1.33
CA THR A 89 0.76 14.74 -2.09
C THR A 89 -0.09 14.83 -3.36
N ARG A 90 -0.81 15.96 -3.59
CA ARG A 90 -1.66 16.15 -4.78
C ARG A 90 -0.91 15.87 -6.10
N HIS A 91 0.36 16.28 -6.20
CA HIS A 91 1.17 16.03 -7.40
C HIS A 91 1.43 14.54 -7.65
N LEU A 92 1.36 13.69 -6.62
CA LEU A 92 1.46 12.23 -6.74
C LEU A 92 0.17 11.61 -7.28
N LEU A 93 -0.96 12.31 -7.12
CA LEU A 93 -2.28 11.86 -7.58
C LEU A 93 -2.62 12.39 -8.99
N SER A 94 -1.85 13.38 -9.48
CA SER A 94 -2.10 13.99 -10.80
C SER A 94 -1.66 13.09 -11.96
N ASN A 95 -2.18 13.36 -13.15
CA ASN A 95 -1.86 12.63 -14.40
C ASN A 95 -2.06 11.11 -14.23
N ALA A 96 -3.22 10.73 -13.71
CA ALA A 96 -3.66 9.35 -13.57
C ALA A 96 -5.08 9.22 -14.12
N ASP A 97 -5.35 8.10 -14.77
CA ASP A 97 -6.69 7.76 -15.27
C ASP A 97 -7.63 7.43 -14.12
N ILE A 98 -7.09 6.73 -13.12
CA ILE A 98 -7.83 6.32 -11.92
C ILE A 98 -7.02 6.66 -10.67
N VAL A 99 -7.66 7.32 -9.70
CA VAL A 99 -7.14 7.56 -8.36
C VAL A 99 -8.11 6.97 -7.34
N ILE A 100 -7.66 5.94 -6.63
CA ILE A 100 -8.49 5.18 -5.69
C ILE A 100 -7.90 5.16 -4.29
N GLY A 101 -8.77 5.20 -3.26
CA GLY A 101 -8.44 4.96 -1.86
C GLY A 101 -9.59 4.24 -1.16
N ASN A 102 -9.38 3.88 0.12
CA ASN A 102 -10.45 3.36 0.98
C ASN A 102 -11.01 4.52 1.83
N LEU A 103 -12.26 4.91 1.59
CA LEU A 103 -12.95 5.92 2.40
C LEU A 103 -13.53 5.26 3.65
N GLU A 104 -12.80 5.34 4.75
CA GLU A 104 -13.10 4.65 5.99
C GLU A 104 -13.94 5.51 6.92
N GLY A 105 -15.22 5.51 6.64
CA GLY A 105 -16.25 6.26 7.34
C GLY A 105 -17.22 6.92 6.38
N PRO A 106 -18.47 7.13 6.81
CA PRO A 106 -19.48 7.77 5.98
C PRO A 106 -19.24 9.27 5.83
N LEU A 107 -19.60 9.80 4.67
CA LEU A 107 -19.84 11.21 4.42
C LEU A 107 -21.30 11.49 4.73
N THR A 108 -21.58 12.08 5.89
CA THR A 108 -22.97 12.32 6.33
C THR A 108 -23.08 13.56 7.20
N SER A 109 -24.20 14.24 7.06
CA SER A 109 -24.64 15.33 7.94
C SER A 109 -25.36 14.83 9.20
N SER A 110 -25.67 13.54 9.30
CA SER A 110 -26.29 12.95 10.49
C SER A 110 -25.41 13.09 11.72
N GLU A 111 -25.98 13.50 12.84
CA GLU A 111 -25.29 13.59 14.13
C GLU A 111 -25.54 12.36 15.02
N THR A 112 -26.47 11.51 14.63
CA THR A 112 -26.88 10.34 15.44
C THR A 112 -26.28 9.07 14.89
N PRO A 113 -25.28 8.47 15.55
CA PRO A 113 -24.75 7.16 15.17
C PRO A 113 -25.81 6.08 15.40
N GLN A 114 -25.82 5.07 14.54
CA GLN A 114 -26.75 3.93 14.68
C GLN A 114 -26.19 2.77 15.52
N ILE A 115 -24.90 2.76 15.80
CA ILE A 115 -24.25 1.72 16.61
C ILE A 115 -23.58 2.39 17.79
N SER A 116 -24.14 2.14 19.00
CA SER A 116 -23.63 2.74 20.24
C SER A 116 -22.40 2.05 20.82
N ASP A 117 -22.13 0.79 20.44
CA ASP A 117 -21.15 -0.05 21.12
C ASP A 117 -19.76 -0.05 20.48
N LYS A 118 -19.55 0.70 19.36
CA LYS A 118 -18.24 0.89 18.77
C LYS A 118 -17.44 1.94 19.53
N GLN A 119 -16.18 1.62 19.84
CA GLN A 119 -15.24 2.55 20.49
C GLN A 119 -14.95 3.80 19.62
N TYR A 120 -14.91 3.61 18.30
CA TYR A 120 -14.65 4.68 17.34
C TYR A 120 -15.78 4.74 16.32
N LEU A 121 -16.34 5.93 16.16
CA LEU A 121 -17.37 6.25 15.18
C LEU A 121 -16.85 7.40 14.31
N PHE A 122 -16.86 7.18 13.02
CA PHE A 122 -16.32 8.15 12.06
C PHE A 122 -17.44 8.73 11.19
N ARG A 123 -17.40 10.04 10.99
CA ARG A 123 -18.18 10.74 9.98
C ARG A 123 -17.40 11.96 9.47
N SER A 124 -17.74 12.39 8.28
CA SER A 124 -17.19 13.62 7.70
C SER A 124 -18.30 14.38 6.97
N PRO A 125 -18.27 15.72 6.94
CA PRO A 125 -19.28 16.52 6.28
C PRO A 125 -19.21 16.34 4.74
N PRO A 126 -20.28 15.84 4.10
CA PRO A 126 -20.25 15.44 2.70
C PRO A 126 -20.02 16.61 1.75
N GLN A 127 -20.63 17.78 2.04
CA GLN A 127 -20.54 18.98 1.22
C GLN A 127 -19.13 19.58 1.15
N ALA A 128 -18.31 19.31 2.17
CA ALA A 128 -16.93 19.80 2.23
C ALA A 128 -15.93 18.76 1.71
N VAL A 129 -16.13 17.48 2.06
CA VAL A 129 -15.17 16.41 1.77
C VAL A 129 -15.24 15.95 0.31
N SER A 130 -16.44 15.70 -0.24
CA SER A 130 -16.58 15.17 -1.60
C SER A 130 -15.94 16.07 -2.65
N PRO A 131 -16.16 17.41 -2.68
CA PRO A 131 -15.46 18.26 -3.62
C PRO A 131 -13.95 18.34 -3.36
N ALA A 132 -13.49 18.25 -2.11
CA ALA A 132 -12.06 18.24 -1.80
C ALA A 132 -11.37 16.97 -2.30
N LEU A 133 -11.98 15.80 -2.13
CA LEU A 133 -11.52 14.54 -2.72
C LEU A 133 -11.39 14.65 -4.24
N ARG A 134 -12.43 15.21 -4.91
CA ARG A 134 -12.43 15.42 -6.35
C ARG A 134 -11.31 16.36 -6.80
N ARG A 135 -11.11 17.48 -6.12
CA ARG A 135 -10.02 18.43 -6.42
C ARG A 135 -8.64 17.84 -6.11
N ALA A 136 -8.52 16.92 -5.18
CA ALA A 136 -7.28 16.20 -4.92
C ALA A 136 -6.92 15.21 -6.05
N GLY A 137 -7.88 14.82 -6.88
CA GLY A 137 -7.71 13.93 -8.02
C GLY A 137 -8.46 12.61 -7.91
N PHE A 138 -9.12 12.32 -6.78
CA PHE A 138 -9.86 11.07 -6.62
C PHE A 138 -11.05 10.98 -7.57
N ASN A 139 -11.18 9.83 -8.23
CA ASN A 139 -12.34 9.49 -9.06
C ASN A 139 -12.88 8.08 -8.76
N ALA A 140 -12.29 7.38 -7.77
CA ALA A 140 -12.77 6.11 -7.26
C ALA A 140 -12.58 5.98 -5.75
N MET A 141 -13.53 5.32 -5.05
CA MET A 141 -13.45 5.02 -3.60
C MET A 141 -13.97 3.62 -3.30
N ASN A 142 -13.20 2.87 -2.49
CA ASN A 142 -13.74 1.69 -1.82
C ASN A 142 -14.54 2.11 -0.58
N LEU A 143 -15.76 1.61 -0.45
CA LEU A 143 -16.63 1.80 0.70
C LEU A 143 -16.83 0.52 1.52
N ALA A 144 -16.31 -0.61 1.04
CA ALA A 144 -16.40 -1.88 1.76
C ALA A 144 -15.45 -1.89 2.96
N ASN A 145 -15.86 -1.33 4.09
CA ASN A 145 -15.09 -1.29 5.33
C ASN A 145 -15.97 -1.38 6.58
N ASN A 146 -15.35 -1.44 7.74
CA ASN A 146 -16.03 -1.56 9.03
C ASN A 146 -16.58 -0.23 9.59
N HIS A 147 -16.48 0.88 8.85
CA HIS A 147 -16.94 2.20 9.32
C HIS A 147 -18.02 2.84 8.45
N ILE A 148 -18.27 2.36 7.23
CA ILE A 148 -19.23 2.98 6.31
C ILE A 148 -20.67 3.07 6.86
N LEU A 149 -21.03 2.17 7.77
CA LEU A 149 -22.35 2.12 8.42
C LEU A 149 -22.33 2.64 9.87
N ASP A 150 -21.33 3.38 10.31
CA ASP A 150 -21.28 3.96 11.65
C ASP A 150 -22.50 4.86 11.93
N TYR A 151 -23.01 5.53 10.89
CA TYR A 151 -24.24 6.33 10.92
C TYR A 151 -25.36 5.66 10.11
N GLY A 152 -25.33 4.34 10.03
CA GLY A 152 -26.36 3.51 9.45
C GLY A 152 -26.50 3.62 7.94
N MET A 153 -27.62 3.10 7.46
CA MET A 153 -27.96 3.08 6.04
C MET A 153 -28.03 4.48 5.43
N ASN A 154 -28.58 5.44 6.18
CA ASN A 154 -28.70 6.81 5.70
C ASN A 154 -27.32 7.44 5.47
N GLY A 155 -26.35 7.24 6.38
CA GLY A 155 -24.99 7.73 6.22
C GLY A 155 -24.28 7.09 5.02
N MET A 156 -24.43 5.78 4.83
CA MET A 156 -23.90 5.09 3.65
C MET A 156 -24.51 5.62 2.35
N ASN A 157 -25.84 5.79 2.31
CA ASN A 157 -26.54 6.28 1.12
C ASN A 157 -26.14 7.72 0.78
N GLU A 158 -26.07 8.58 1.78
CA GLU A 158 -25.60 9.96 1.63
C GLU A 158 -24.17 9.98 1.08
N THR A 159 -23.30 9.11 1.58
CA THR A 159 -21.93 8.94 1.07
C THR A 159 -21.92 8.60 -0.42
N ILE A 160 -22.66 7.57 -0.83
CA ILE A 160 -22.73 7.13 -2.24
C ILE A 160 -23.25 8.28 -3.11
N GLN A 161 -24.33 8.94 -2.68
CA GLN A 161 -24.94 10.05 -3.42
C GLN A 161 -23.96 11.23 -3.61
N PHE A 162 -23.26 11.65 -2.55
CA PHE A 162 -22.32 12.76 -2.64
C PHE A 162 -21.09 12.42 -3.46
N LEU A 163 -20.56 11.21 -3.37
CA LEU A 163 -19.47 10.78 -4.23
C LEU A 163 -19.88 10.80 -5.71
N ASP A 164 -21.04 10.26 -6.03
CA ASP A 164 -21.60 10.24 -7.39
C ASP A 164 -21.82 11.66 -7.93
N GLN A 165 -22.40 12.56 -7.11
CA GLN A 165 -22.60 13.97 -7.48
C GLN A 165 -21.29 14.67 -7.89
N PHE A 166 -20.16 14.31 -7.30
CA PHE A 166 -18.85 14.86 -7.62
C PHE A 166 -18.04 13.99 -8.61
N GLY A 167 -18.68 13.01 -9.26
CA GLY A 167 -18.04 12.14 -10.25
C GLY A 167 -16.97 11.24 -9.65
N ILE A 168 -17.16 10.77 -8.42
CA ILE A 168 -16.31 9.81 -7.75
C ILE A 168 -17.04 8.47 -7.68
N THR A 169 -16.58 7.49 -8.43
CA THR A 169 -17.16 6.15 -8.48
C THR A 169 -16.94 5.42 -7.16
N SER A 170 -17.99 4.89 -6.54
CA SER A 170 -17.88 4.10 -5.32
C SER A 170 -18.16 2.62 -5.57
N VAL A 171 -17.45 1.73 -4.85
CA VAL A 171 -17.60 0.27 -4.91
C VAL A 171 -17.67 -0.35 -3.52
N GLY A 172 -18.25 -1.54 -3.44
CA GLY A 172 -18.20 -2.39 -2.24
C GLY A 172 -19.30 -2.14 -1.22
N ALA A 173 -20.24 -1.22 -1.48
CA ALA A 173 -21.42 -0.99 -0.66
C ALA A 173 -22.66 -0.76 -1.55
N GLY A 174 -23.85 -1.06 -1.04
CA GLY A 174 -25.11 -0.89 -1.78
C GLY A 174 -26.33 -1.20 -0.95
N GLN A 175 -27.52 -1.02 -1.56
CA GLN A 175 -28.84 -1.23 -0.94
C GLN A 175 -29.14 -2.70 -0.63
N ASN A 176 -28.41 -3.60 -1.25
CA ASN A 176 -28.47 -5.06 -1.09
C ASN A 176 -27.17 -5.68 -1.55
N LEU A 177 -27.03 -6.99 -1.33
CA LEU A 177 -25.82 -7.74 -1.70
C LEU A 177 -25.50 -7.68 -3.19
N SER A 178 -26.51 -7.68 -4.06
CA SER A 178 -26.32 -7.59 -5.51
C SER A 178 -25.66 -6.27 -5.91
N GLU A 179 -26.16 -5.15 -5.37
CA GLU A 179 -25.58 -3.83 -5.62
C GLU A 179 -24.18 -3.69 -5.02
N ALA A 180 -23.99 -4.13 -3.76
CA ALA A 180 -22.68 -4.07 -3.10
C ALA A 180 -21.60 -4.83 -3.87
N ARG A 181 -21.96 -5.93 -4.56
CA ARG A 181 -21.08 -6.79 -5.38
C ARG A 181 -21.05 -6.43 -6.87
N ALA A 182 -21.87 -5.49 -7.31
CA ALA A 182 -22.02 -5.20 -8.75
C ALA A 182 -20.69 -4.83 -9.42
N GLY A 183 -19.81 -4.15 -8.69
CA GLY A 183 -18.63 -3.49 -9.22
C GLY A 183 -18.99 -2.28 -10.08
N ARG A 184 -18.01 -1.58 -10.59
CA ARG A 184 -18.17 -0.43 -11.50
C ARG A 184 -17.08 -0.45 -12.54
N ILE A 185 -17.37 -0.02 -13.76
CA ILE A 185 -16.40 0.11 -14.84
C ILE A 185 -16.11 1.60 -15.06
N ILE A 186 -14.84 1.96 -15.01
CA ILE A 186 -14.34 3.28 -15.39
C ILE A 186 -13.72 3.17 -16.78
N ARG A 187 -14.21 4.00 -17.68
CA ARG A 187 -13.68 4.11 -19.05
C ARG A 187 -12.53 5.09 -19.08
N THR A 188 -11.42 4.67 -19.66
CA THR A 188 -10.24 5.52 -19.89
C THR A 188 -9.94 5.62 -21.39
N ALA A 189 -8.98 6.46 -21.76
CA ALA A 189 -8.54 6.56 -23.15
C ALA A 189 -7.83 5.28 -23.66
N HIS A 190 -7.33 4.44 -22.75
CA HIS A 190 -6.49 3.29 -23.06
C HIS A 190 -7.11 1.93 -22.65
N GLY A 191 -8.41 1.93 -22.32
CA GLY A 191 -9.18 0.73 -21.99
C GLY A 191 -10.10 0.92 -20.78
N ASP A 192 -10.92 -0.07 -20.53
CA ASP A 192 -11.91 -0.10 -19.47
C ASP A 192 -11.37 -0.83 -18.25
N VAL A 193 -11.57 -0.24 -17.05
CA VAL A 193 -11.12 -0.81 -15.78
C VAL A 193 -12.32 -1.10 -14.88
N ALA A 194 -12.54 -2.37 -14.55
CA ALA A 194 -13.53 -2.77 -13.57
C ALA A 194 -12.98 -2.66 -12.14
N LEU A 195 -13.76 -2.07 -11.24
CA LEU A 195 -13.45 -1.95 -9.82
C LEU A 195 -14.41 -2.78 -8.99
N LEU A 196 -13.87 -3.52 -8.03
CA LEU A 196 -14.61 -4.28 -7.02
C LEU A 196 -14.12 -3.92 -5.61
N GLY A 197 -15.01 -3.94 -4.62
CA GLY A 197 -14.67 -3.73 -3.22
C GLY A 197 -15.29 -4.80 -2.32
N TYR A 198 -14.51 -5.30 -1.36
CA TYR A 198 -14.99 -6.29 -0.38
C TYR A 198 -14.45 -6.00 1.01
N SER A 199 -15.27 -6.25 2.03
CA SER A 199 -14.88 -6.22 3.43
C SER A 199 -14.81 -7.63 4.00
N LEU A 200 -13.78 -7.91 4.81
CA LEU A 200 -13.65 -9.12 5.60
C LEU A 200 -13.54 -8.76 7.10
N THR A 201 -14.13 -7.64 7.47
CA THR A 201 -14.12 -7.09 8.84
C THR A 201 -15.50 -7.14 9.45
N PHE A 202 -15.56 -7.07 10.78
CA PHE A 202 -16.80 -7.02 11.56
C PHE A 202 -17.26 -5.57 11.81
N PRO A 203 -18.51 -5.31 12.19
CA PRO A 203 -19.52 -6.30 12.57
C PRO A 203 -20.28 -6.90 11.36
N GLU A 204 -20.81 -8.11 11.52
CA GLU A 204 -21.66 -8.78 10.51
C GLU A 204 -22.91 -7.98 10.15
N ALA A 205 -23.39 -7.14 11.07
CA ALA A 205 -24.51 -6.24 10.84
C ALA A 205 -24.24 -5.26 9.67
N PHE A 206 -22.98 -5.03 9.31
CA PHE A 206 -22.58 -4.18 8.18
C PHE A 206 -22.57 -4.91 6.84
N TRP A 207 -22.67 -6.24 6.85
CA TRP A 207 -22.66 -7.00 5.61
C TRP A 207 -24.03 -6.94 4.93
N ALA A 208 -24.03 -6.62 3.65
CA ALA A 208 -25.23 -6.61 2.84
C ALA A 208 -25.82 -8.01 2.72
N THR A 209 -27.15 -8.09 2.68
CA THR A 209 -27.89 -9.33 2.37
C THR A 209 -28.76 -9.10 1.13
N GLY A 210 -29.57 -10.09 0.76
CA GLY A 210 -30.53 -9.90 -0.35
C GLY A 210 -31.49 -8.74 -0.18
N THR A 211 -31.77 -8.35 1.07
CA THR A 211 -32.76 -7.30 1.40
C THR A 211 -32.20 -6.19 2.32
N ARG A 212 -31.01 -6.39 2.88
CA ARG A 212 -30.40 -5.40 3.80
C ARG A 212 -29.24 -4.69 3.12
N PRO A 213 -29.21 -3.33 3.15
CA PRO A 213 -28.07 -2.53 2.73
C PRO A 213 -26.80 -2.85 3.52
N GLY A 214 -25.65 -2.61 2.90
CA GLY A 214 -24.37 -2.81 3.57
C GLY A 214 -23.20 -3.01 2.62
N THR A 215 -22.13 -3.57 3.16
CA THR A 215 -20.89 -3.87 2.43
C THR A 215 -20.93 -5.26 1.80
N ALA A 216 -20.22 -5.44 0.69
CA ALA A 216 -19.96 -6.75 0.11
C ALA A 216 -18.99 -7.53 1.00
N PHE A 217 -19.47 -8.60 1.65
CA PHE A 217 -18.58 -9.49 2.39
C PHE A 217 -17.79 -10.40 1.44
N GLY A 218 -16.50 -10.56 1.73
CA GLY A 218 -15.53 -11.23 0.86
C GLY A 218 -15.60 -12.75 0.84
N HIS A 219 -16.73 -13.37 0.47
CA HIS A 219 -16.82 -14.80 0.23
C HIS A 219 -16.07 -15.20 -1.04
N ARG A 220 -15.08 -16.10 -0.93
CA ARG A 220 -14.21 -16.51 -2.04
C ARG A 220 -14.98 -16.88 -3.32
N LYS A 221 -16.04 -17.66 -3.21
CA LYS A 221 -16.87 -18.07 -4.38
C LYS A 221 -17.43 -16.84 -5.09
N GLN A 222 -18.02 -15.92 -4.34
CA GLN A 222 -18.65 -14.72 -4.88
C GLN A 222 -17.62 -13.76 -5.51
N ILE A 223 -16.45 -13.61 -4.88
CA ILE A 223 -15.35 -12.79 -5.42
C ILE A 223 -14.90 -13.35 -6.79
N VAL A 224 -14.70 -14.67 -6.88
CA VAL A 224 -14.29 -15.33 -8.13
C VAL A 224 -15.35 -15.13 -9.22
N GLU A 225 -16.64 -15.35 -8.90
CA GLU A 225 -17.75 -15.13 -9.83
C GLU A 225 -17.83 -13.68 -10.34
N ASP A 226 -17.67 -12.71 -9.44
CA ASP A 226 -17.75 -11.29 -9.80
C ASP A 226 -16.56 -10.85 -10.66
N ILE A 227 -15.35 -11.32 -10.35
CA ILE A 227 -14.15 -11.06 -11.16
C ILE A 227 -14.31 -11.67 -12.55
N GLN A 228 -14.70 -12.94 -12.64
CA GLN A 228 -14.92 -13.63 -13.93
C GLN A 228 -15.99 -12.93 -14.78
N ARG A 229 -17.06 -12.45 -14.16
CA ARG A 229 -18.09 -11.66 -14.85
C ARG A 229 -17.55 -10.34 -15.39
N LEU A 230 -16.75 -9.61 -14.60
CA LEU A 230 -16.26 -8.29 -14.98
C LEU A 230 -15.06 -8.37 -15.94
N SER A 231 -14.23 -9.40 -15.87
CA SER A 231 -13.14 -9.63 -16.82
C SER A 231 -13.60 -9.91 -18.25
N GLN A 232 -14.91 -10.19 -18.44
CA GLN A 232 -15.54 -10.27 -19.77
C GLN A 232 -16.10 -8.92 -20.26
N GLN A 233 -16.08 -7.90 -19.43
CA GLN A 233 -16.71 -6.59 -19.69
C GLN A 233 -15.72 -5.43 -19.67
N ALA A 234 -14.51 -5.66 -19.14
CA ALA A 234 -13.46 -4.66 -19.01
C ALA A 234 -12.11 -5.28 -19.33
N ASP A 235 -11.17 -4.45 -19.77
CA ASP A 235 -9.81 -4.87 -20.14
C ASP A 235 -8.97 -5.23 -18.90
N TYR A 236 -9.29 -4.61 -17.74
CA TYR A 236 -8.58 -4.82 -16.49
C TYR A 236 -9.56 -4.90 -15.30
N VAL A 237 -9.18 -5.65 -14.28
CA VAL A 237 -9.96 -5.79 -13.04
C VAL A 237 -9.10 -5.45 -11.82
N VAL A 238 -9.56 -4.49 -11.02
CA VAL A 238 -8.95 -4.07 -9.76
C VAL A 238 -9.87 -4.43 -8.61
N VAL A 239 -9.33 -5.14 -7.61
CA VAL A 239 -10.09 -5.56 -6.43
C VAL A 239 -9.53 -4.93 -5.18
N SER A 240 -10.36 -4.20 -4.44
CA SER A 240 -10.00 -3.60 -3.15
C SER A 240 -10.56 -4.45 -2.01
N PHE A 241 -9.69 -4.81 -1.06
CA PHE A 241 -10.05 -5.57 0.14
C PHE A 241 -9.79 -4.76 1.41
N HIS A 242 -10.77 -4.72 2.30
CA HIS A 242 -10.63 -4.22 3.65
C HIS A 242 -10.58 -5.41 4.61
N TRP A 243 -9.37 -5.77 5.09
CA TRP A 243 -9.11 -7.08 5.68
C TRP A 243 -7.91 -7.09 6.66
N GLY A 244 -7.68 -8.25 7.29
CA GLY A 244 -6.47 -8.49 8.08
C GLY A 244 -6.68 -8.21 9.56
N ARG A 245 -5.67 -7.68 10.19
CA ARG A 245 -5.67 -7.24 11.59
C ARG A 245 -4.97 -5.90 11.68
N GLU A 246 -5.58 -4.96 12.36
CA GLU A 246 -4.98 -3.67 12.67
C GLU A 246 -3.60 -3.82 13.31
N LYS A 247 -2.66 -2.97 12.90
CA LYS A 247 -1.29 -2.88 13.38
C LYS A 247 -0.51 -4.20 13.33
N SER A 248 -0.86 -5.10 12.39
CA SER A 248 -0.17 -6.37 12.21
C SER A 248 0.48 -6.45 10.84
N GLU A 249 1.80 -6.58 10.80
CA GLU A 249 2.56 -6.84 9.57
C GLU A 249 2.36 -8.28 9.08
N THR A 250 2.03 -9.19 10.01
CA THR A 250 1.80 -10.60 9.70
C THR A 250 0.44 -10.78 9.02
N LEU A 251 0.47 -11.30 7.80
CA LEU A 251 -0.74 -11.62 7.05
C LEU A 251 -1.54 -12.73 7.73
N ARG A 252 -2.85 -12.55 7.84
CA ARG A 252 -3.75 -13.65 8.18
C ARG A 252 -3.72 -14.71 7.06
N PRO A 253 -3.76 -16.01 7.37
CA PRO A 253 -3.62 -17.07 6.37
C PRO A 253 -4.62 -16.98 5.19
N TYR A 254 -5.77 -16.34 5.39
CA TYR A 254 -6.76 -16.19 4.33
C TYR A 254 -6.41 -15.09 3.31
N GLN A 255 -5.65 -14.04 3.72
CA GLN A 255 -5.30 -12.92 2.82
C GLN A 255 -4.55 -13.40 1.57
N PRO A 256 -3.40 -14.13 1.66
CA PRO A 256 -2.73 -14.58 0.44
C PRO A 256 -3.53 -15.61 -0.36
N ARG A 257 -4.34 -16.46 0.29
CA ARG A 257 -5.19 -17.40 -0.44
C ARG A 257 -6.27 -16.69 -1.25
N LEU A 258 -6.87 -15.63 -0.68
CA LEU A 258 -7.93 -14.87 -1.33
C LEU A 258 -7.39 -13.95 -2.41
N ALA A 259 -6.28 -13.25 -2.14
CA ALA A 259 -5.62 -12.39 -3.12
C ALA A 259 -5.18 -13.16 -4.38
N ARG A 260 -4.53 -14.30 -4.19
CA ARG A 260 -4.10 -15.14 -5.31
C ARG A 260 -5.30 -15.74 -6.06
N ALA A 261 -6.37 -16.12 -5.34
CA ALA A 261 -7.60 -16.57 -6.00
C ALA A 261 -8.27 -15.47 -6.83
N ALA A 262 -8.17 -14.21 -6.42
CA ALA A 262 -8.63 -13.07 -7.20
C ALA A 262 -7.82 -12.91 -8.50
N ILE A 263 -6.48 -12.95 -8.42
CA ILE A 263 -5.62 -12.92 -9.62
C ILE A 263 -5.89 -14.15 -10.52
N ASP A 264 -6.03 -15.34 -9.94
CA ASP A 264 -6.33 -16.57 -10.69
C ASP A 264 -7.69 -16.51 -11.41
N ALA A 265 -8.63 -15.70 -10.90
CA ALA A 265 -9.94 -15.48 -11.51
C ALA A 265 -9.95 -14.41 -12.60
N GLY A 266 -8.85 -13.66 -12.79
CA GLY A 266 -8.71 -12.63 -13.83
C GLY A 266 -8.58 -11.19 -13.27
N ALA A 267 -8.31 -11.01 -11.97
CA ALA A 267 -7.94 -9.70 -11.47
C ALA A 267 -6.47 -9.38 -11.80
N ASP A 268 -6.20 -8.12 -12.15
CA ASP A 268 -4.84 -7.62 -12.43
C ASP A 268 -4.20 -7.02 -11.18
N ILE A 269 -5.00 -6.34 -10.36
CA ILE A 269 -4.54 -5.64 -9.17
C ILE A 269 -5.40 -6.00 -7.96
N VAL A 270 -4.75 -6.29 -6.85
CA VAL A 270 -5.36 -6.41 -5.53
C VAL A 270 -4.79 -5.34 -4.61
N LEU A 271 -5.66 -4.51 -4.04
CA LEU A 271 -5.35 -3.44 -3.09
C LEU A 271 -5.90 -3.80 -1.71
N GLY A 272 -5.06 -3.78 -0.69
CA GLY A 272 -5.44 -4.09 0.70
C GLY A 272 -5.46 -2.86 1.60
N HIS A 273 -6.41 -2.86 2.55
CA HIS A 273 -6.71 -1.81 3.52
C HIS A 273 -7.05 -2.41 4.89
N HIS A 274 -7.23 -1.59 5.94
CA HIS A 274 -7.58 -1.94 7.32
C HIS A 274 -6.40 -2.17 8.28
N PRO A 275 -5.25 -2.78 7.94
CA PRO A 275 -4.18 -2.91 8.91
C PRO A 275 -3.62 -1.56 9.40
N HIS A 276 -3.86 -0.46 8.70
CA HIS A 276 -3.37 0.90 8.94
C HIS A 276 -1.82 1.02 8.93
N ILE A 277 -1.15 -0.07 8.60
CA ILE A 277 0.30 -0.15 8.41
C ILE A 277 0.62 -0.88 7.11
N LEU A 278 1.83 -0.70 6.63
CA LEU A 278 2.29 -1.40 5.44
C LEU A 278 2.39 -2.91 5.69
N GLN A 279 1.96 -3.69 4.71
CA GLN A 279 2.17 -5.13 4.64
C GLN A 279 2.95 -5.50 3.38
N ALA A 280 3.15 -6.79 3.16
CA ALA A 280 3.87 -7.33 2.01
C ALA A 280 3.26 -6.89 0.67
N ILE A 281 4.09 -6.97 -0.38
CA ILE A 281 3.69 -6.86 -1.78
C ILE A 281 4.05 -8.15 -2.49
N GLU A 282 3.25 -8.54 -3.46
CA GLU A 282 3.48 -9.76 -4.22
C GLU A 282 3.20 -9.54 -5.73
N ALA A 283 4.21 -9.74 -6.57
CA ALA A 283 4.00 -9.96 -8.00
C ALA A 283 3.63 -11.43 -8.20
N TYR A 284 2.37 -11.70 -8.51
CA TYR A 284 1.85 -13.05 -8.67
C TYR A 284 1.25 -13.24 -10.05
N LYS A 285 1.82 -14.19 -10.82
CA LYS A 285 1.46 -14.41 -12.23
C LYS A 285 1.49 -13.11 -13.03
N HIS A 286 0.38 -12.71 -13.61
CA HIS A 286 0.20 -11.49 -14.40
C HIS A 286 -0.16 -10.25 -13.56
N GLY A 287 -0.38 -10.40 -12.25
CA GLY A 287 -0.95 -9.34 -11.42
C GLY A 287 -0.05 -8.87 -10.27
N LEU A 288 -0.49 -7.79 -9.64
CA LEU A 288 0.13 -7.17 -8.46
C LEU A 288 -0.82 -7.26 -7.27
N ILE A 289 -0.30 -7.69 -6.13
CA ILE A 289 -0.99 -7.71 -4.84
C ILE A 289 -0.26 -6.78 -3.88
N ILE A 290 -0.94 -5.78 -3.34
CA ILE A 290 -0.48 -4.94 -2.23
C ILE A 290 -1.36 -5.30 -1.04
N TYR A 291 -0.83 -6.01 -0.04
CA TYR A 291 -1.63 -6.53 1.07
C TYR A 291 -2.14 -5.46 2.03
N SER A 292 -1.41 -4.36 2.20
CA SER A 292 -1.89 -3.13 2.84
C SER A 292 -1.04 -1.93 2.40
N LEU A 293 -1.74 -0.86 2.01
CA LEU A 293 -1.13 0.43 1.68
C LEU A 293 -0.84 1.29 2.92
N GLY A 294 -1.35 0.90 4.11
CA GLY A 294 -1.31 1.72 5.32
C GLY A 294 -2.35 2.84 5.30
N ASN A 295 -2.10 3.89 6.07
CA ASN A 295 -2.94 5.10 6.09
C ASN A 295 -2.54 6.06 4.97
N TYR A 296 -3.51 6.88 4.52
CA TYR A 296 -3.19 8.06 3.71
C TYR A 296 -3.51 9.33 4.50
N VAL A 297 -4.75 9.68 4.69
CA VAL A 297 -5.18 10.73 5.64
C VAL A 297 -6.05 10.06 6.68
N PHE A 298 -5.56 9.90 7.88
CA PHE A 298 -6.25 9.15 8.92
C PHE A 298 -5.94 9.69 10.31
N GLY A 299 -6.92 9.61 11.22
CA GLY A 299 -6.82 10.11 12.59
C GLY A 299 -5.94 9.29 13.52
N SER A 300 -4.80 8.78 13.04
CA SER A 300 -3.88 7.97 13.83
C SER A 300 -2.68 8.75 14.31
N TYR A 301 -2.29 8.53 15.58
CA TYR A 301 -1.07 9.04 16.19
C TYR A 301 -0.10 7.90 16.56
N SER A 302 -0.37 6.69 16.08
CA SER A 302 0.47 5.51 16.34
C SER A 302 1.78 5.57 15.57
N GLN A 303 2.88 5.35 16.27
CA GLN A 303 4.22 5.26 15.64
C GLN A 303 4.32 4.07 14.66
N ASP A 304 3.57 2.99 14.91
CA ASP A 304 3.55 1.84 14.01
C ASP A 304 2.94 2.19 12.65
N ALA A 305 1.98 3.13 12.62
CA ALA A 305 1.29 3.60 11.42
C ALA A 305 1.91 4.86 10.80
N ARG A 306 3.18 5.16 11.09
CA ARG A 306 3.85 6.41 10.66
C ARG A 306 4.15 6.49 9.18
N ASN A 307 4.34 5.36 8.51
CA ASN A 307 4.74 5.29 7.12
C ASN A 307 3.67 4.60 6.26
N SER A 308 3.51 5.10 5.06
CA SER A 308 2.61 4.58 4.04
C SER A 308 3.24 4.75 2.65
N VAL A 309 2.52 4.39 1.62
CA VAL A 309 2.93 4.60 0.23
C VAL A 309 1.79 5.14 -0.62
N VAL A 310 2.14 5.96 -1.61
CA VAL A 310 1.32 6.19 -2.80
C VAL A 310 1.84 5.25 -3.87
N ALA A 311 0.98 4.37 -4.37
CA ALA A 311 1.31 3.40 -5.41
C ALA A 311 0.79 3.88 -6.76
N ARG A 312 1.69 4.19 -7.69
CA ARG A 312 1.38 4.47 -9.09
C ARG A 312 1.63 3.20 -9.88
N ILE A 313 0.58 2.65 -10.46
CA ILE A 313 0.55 1.34 -11.11
C ILE A 313 0.21 1.53 -12.58
N TYR A 314 0.93 0.87 -13.44
CA TYR A 314 0.72 0.90 -14.88
C TYR A 314 0.18 -0.45 -15.36
N LEU A 315 -0.92 -0.37 -16.11
CA LEU A 315 -1.58 -1.50 -16.75
C LEU A 315 -1.38 -1.38 -18.25
N HIS A 316 -0.92 -2.45 -18.89
CA HIS A 316 -0.66 -2.47 -20.32
C HIS A 316 -0.76 -3.88 -20.88
N ASN A 317 -1.26 -4.05 -22.10
CA ASN A 317 -1.44 -5.33 -22.77
C ASN A 317 -2.18 -6.38 -21.92
N GLY A 318 -3.31 -5.95 -21.30
CA GLY A 318 -4.20 -6.83 -20.54
C GLY A 318 -3.60 -7.36 -19.23
N SER A 319 -2.62 -6.67 -18.63
CA SER A 319 -2.02 -7.10 -17.35
C SER A 319 -1.31 -5.97 -16.60
N PHE A 320 -0.90 -6.27 -15.36
CA PHE A 320 0.04 -5.44 -14.61
C PHE A 320 1.38 -5.32 -15.37
N TYR A 321 1.79 -4.09 -15.66
CA TYR A 321 3.06 -3.79 -16.32
C TYR A 321 4.16 -3.44 -15.33
N SER A 322 3.97 -2.37 -14.55
CA SER A 322 4.93 -1.91 -13.55
C SER A 322 4.26 -1.09 -12.45
N ALA A 323 4.97 -0.88 -11.36
CA ALA A 323 4.53 -0.01 -10.26
C ALA A 323 5.69 0.81 -9.71
N GLU A 324 5.37 2.06 -9.34
CA GLU A 324 6.20 2.98 -8.60
C GLU A 324 5.56 3.26 -7.24
N LEU A 325 6.27 3.00 -6.16
CA LEU A 325 5.82 3.26 -4.80
C LEU A 325 6.58 4.44 -4.23
N THR A 326 5.87 5.51 -3.93
CA THR A 326 6.41 6.69 -3.25
C THR A 326 6.12 6.60 -1.75
N PRO A 327 7.15 6.39 -0.90
CA PRO A 327 6.98 6.41 0.55
C PRO A 327 6.53 7.77 1.05
N ILE A 328 5.57 7.78 1.98
CA ILE A 328 5.04 8.99 2.61
C ILE A 328 5.02 8.83 4.14
N ASN A 329 5.25 9.96 4.84
CA ASN A 329 5.02 10.08 6.28
C ASN A 329 3.55 10.44 6.52
N VAL A 330 2.87 9.69 7.39
CA VAL A 330 1.46 9.91 7.76
C VAL A 330 1.28 10.04 9.28
N LEU A 331 2.36 10.19 10.04
CA LEU A 331 2.33 10.33 11.49
C LEU A 331 1.87 11.74 11.90
N ASN A 332 0.66 11.86 12.43
CA ASN A 332 0.04 13.16 12.71
C ASN A 332 0.75 14.02 13.76
N THR A 333 1.57 13.45 14.62
CA THR A 333 2.46 14.22 15.50
C THR A 333 3.57 14.98 14.73
N GLN A 334 3.81 14.63 13.48
CA GLN A 334 4.82 15.22 12.61
C GLN A 334 4.22 15.99 11.44
N VAL A 335 3.20 15.40 10.77
CA VAL A 335 2.64 15.96 9.54
C VAL A 335 1.29 16.64 9.72
N VAL A 336 0.69 16.55 10.90
CA VAL A 336 -0.57 17.22 11.26
C VAL A 336 -1.64 17.05 10.17
N PHE A 337 -1.96 15.82 9.84
CA PHE A 337 -2.92 15.44 8.76
C PHE A 337 -2.55 15.91 7.34
N GLN A 338 -1.28 16.24 7.09
CA GLN A 338 -0.76 16.51 5.75
C GLN A 338 0.29 15.46 5.37
N PRO A 339 -0.09 14.31 4.86
CA PRO A 339 0.85 13.32 4.35
C PRO A 339 1.93 13.97 3.47
N ALA A 340 3.18 13.59 3.70
CA ALA A 340 4.30 14.19 2.98
C ALA A 340 5.26 13.12 2.44
N PRO A 341 5.75 13.25 1.19
CA PRO A 341 6.73 12.32 0.63
C PRO A 341 8.00 12.27 1.48
N LEU A 342 8.47 11.06 1.76
CA LEU A 342 9.76 10.82 2.38
C LEU A 342 10.89 10.95 1.37
N LYS A 343 12.08 11.29 1.85
CA LYS A 343 13.29 11.46 1.02
C LYS A 343 14.44 10.66 1.60
N GLU A 344 15.49 10.48 0.79
CA GLU A 344 16.78 9.91 1.18
C GLU A 344 16.66 8.62 1.99
N GLU A 345 17.35 8.54 3.13
CA GLU A 345 17.41 7.36 3.99
C GLU A 345 16.03 6.96 4.53
N ALA A 346 15.15 7.92 4.84
CA ALA A 346 13.83 7.63 5.34
C ALA A 346 12.98 6.91 4.27
N ALA A 347 13.03 7.34 3.03
CA ALA A 347 12.35 6.65 1.92
C ALA A 347 12.96 5.28 1.65
N ALA A 348 14.31 5.19 1.63
CA ALA A 348 15.03 3.94 1.44
C ALA A 348 14.68 2.92 2.54
N GLY A 349 14.58 3.37 3.79
CA GLY A 349 14.18 2.54 4.93
C GLY A 349 12.79 1.92 4.76
N VAL A 350 11.81 2.69 4.26
CA VAL A 350 10.46 2.17 3.98
C VAL A 350 10.49 1.12 2.86
N ILE A 351 11.21 1.38 1.76
CA ILE A 351 11.32 0.41 0.67
C ILE A 351 12.04 -0.86 1.13
N GLN A 352 13.08 -0.74 1.94
CA GLN A 352 13.76 -1.89 2.53
C GLN A 352 12.82 -2.70 3.43
N HIS A 353 12.01 -2.03 4.23
CA HIS A 353 11.02 -2.68 5.09
C HIS A 353 9.97 -3.45 4.28
N ILE A 354 9.41 -2.85 3.23
CA ILE A 354 8.49 -3.54 2.30
C ILE A 354 9.18 -4.77 1.68
N ASN A 355 10.45 -4.66 1.29
CA ASN A 355 11.21 -5.78 0.75
C ASN A 355 11.39 -6.92 1.77
N GLN A 356 11.60 -6.60 3.04
CA GLN A 356 11.68 -7.60 4.11
C GLN A 356 10.33 -8.33 4.29
N LEU A 357 9.22 -7.58 4.35
CA LEU A 357 7.87 -8.13 4.43
C LEU A 357 7.53 -9.03 3.22
N SER A 358 8.07 -8.70 2.06
CA SER A 358 7.77 -9.37 0.78
C SER A 358 8.73 -10.51 0.43
N ALA A 359 9.77 -10.75 1.22
CA ALA A 359 10.83 -11.71 0.93
C ALA A 359 10.29 -13.15 0.69
N SER A 360 9.35 -13.61 1.52
CA SER A 360 8.72 -14.93 1.37
C SER A 360 7.80 -15.06 0.14
N ARG A 361 7.60 -13.97 -0.62
CA ARG A 361 6.77 -13.90 -1.83
C ARG A 361 7.57 -13.71 -3.10
N ASN A 362 8.91 -13.84 -3.00
CA ASN A 362 9.83 -13.64 -4.12
C ASN A 362 9.60 -12.31 -4.86
N THR A 363 9.21 -11.26 -4.13
CA THR A 363 8.97 -9.93 -4.69
C THR A 363 9.90 -8.93 -4.02
N ARG A 364 10.56 -8.13 -4.84
CA ARG A 364 11.51 -7.13 -4.39
C ARG A 364 11.40 -5.87 -5.24
N LEU A 365 11.19 -4.75 -4.57
CA LEU A 365 11.26 -3.42 -5.15
C LEU A 365 12.73 -3.02 -5.39
N GLN A 366 13.01 -2.43 -6.52
CA GLN A 366 14.27 -1.76 -6.81
C GLN A 366 14.18 -0.31 -6.34
N LEU A 367 15.12 0.12 -5.53
CA LEU A 367 15.19 1.51 -5.08
C LEU A 367 15.86 2.36 -6.17
N TYR A 368 15.18 3.43 -6.61
CA TYR A 368 15.74 4.46 -7.46
C TYR A 368 15.32 5.83 -6.95
N LYS A 369 16.29 6.71 -6.70
CA LYS A 369 16.07 7.98 -6.00
C LYS A 369 15.36 7.71 -4.65
N HIS A 370 14.13 8.13 -4.48
CA HIS A 370 13.38 8.00 -3.22
C HIS A 370 12.14 7.09 -3.37
N ARG A 371 12.10 6.22 -4.39
CA ARG A 371 10.94 5.42 -4.77
C ARG A 371 11.32 3.96 -4.98
N GLY A 372 10.38 3.07 -4.73
CA GLY A 372 10.50 1.65 -5.05
C GLY A 372 9.84 1.32 -6.38
N TYR A 373 10.51 0.58 -7.21
CA TYR A 373 10.02 0.18 -8.53
C TYR A 373 9.89 -1.33 -8.62
N LEU A 374 8.81 -1.77 -9.26
CA LEU A 374 8.53 -3.18 -9.52
C LEU A 374 8.02 -3.33 -10.96
N HIS A 375 8.61 -4.27 -11.69
CA HIS A 375 8.14 -4.68 -13.01
C HIS A 375 7.47 -6.04 -12.95
N SER A 376 6.53 -6.30 -13.86
CA SER A 376 5.92 -7.62 -13.99
C SER A 376 6.98 -8.68 -14.32
N ARG A 377 6.71 -9.93 -13.95
CA ARG A 377 7.66 -11.03 -14.22
C ARG A 377 7.80 -11.34 -15.72
N SER A 378 6.75 -11.12 -16.48
CA SER A 378 6.73 -11.32 -17.93
C SER A 378 7.69 -10.39 -18.66
N ASN A 379 7.80 -9.13 -18.23
CA ASN A 379 8.69 -8.14 -18.85
C ASN A 379 10.18 -8.37 -18.56
N LYS A 380 10.52 -9.01 -17.41
CA LYS A 380 11.93 -9.37 -17.12
C LYS A 380 12.51 -10.36 -18.10
N ILE A 381 11.72 -11.21 -18.71
CA ILE A 381 12.20 -12.24 -19.66
C ILE A 381 12.50 -11.58 -21.01
N GLN A 382 11.75 -10.56 -21.45
CA GLN A 382 11.98 -9.86 -22.70
C GLN A 382 13.22 -8.95 -22.67
N SER A 383 13.52 -8.31 -21.55
CA SER A 383 14.71 -7.45 -21.38
C SER A 383 16.04 -8.20 -21.24
N MET A 384 16.01 -9.53 -21.08
CA MET A 384 17.21 -10.40 -20.97
C MET A 384 17.49 -11.21 -22.23
N SER A 385 16.71 -11.07 -23.30
CA SER A 385 17.02 -11.68 -24.59
C SER A 385 18.13 -10.86 -25.27
N PRO A 386 19.30 -11.45 -25.58
CA PRO A 386 20.32 -10.72 -26.32
C PRO A 386 19.79 -10.44 -27.73
N GLU A 387 19.95 -9.21 -28.16
CA GLU A 387 19.82 -8.87 -29.58
C GLU A 387 20.78 -9.77 -30.37
N HIS A 388 20.22 -10.52 -31.31
CA HIS A 388 20.96 -11.32 -32.27
C HIS A 388 21.48 -10.47 -33.42
#